data_52a70e92f9f2e7ba539e6aaa84254935
#
_entry.id   52a70e92f9f2e7ba539e6aaa84254935
#
_cell.length_a   1.000
_cell.length_b   1.000
_cell.length_c   1.000
_cell.angle_alpha   90.00
_cell.angle_beta   90.00
_cell.angle_gamma   90.00
#
_symmetry.space_group_name_H-M   'P 1'
#
loop_
_entity.id
_entity.type
_entity.pdbx_description
1 polymer ?
#
loop_
_entity_poly.entity_id
_entity_poly.type
_entity_poly.pdbx_seq_one_letter_code
_entity_poly.pdbx_strand_id
1 'polypeptide(L)'
;MRAYTWFRSDSPIARFFPEQNVDLLAVTTAEVGVVFCTIVLITGPIWARPVWGIWWAPGDIRLTSTLVLWLIYVSYLVLRRFSDSAQTQKLAAVLAVFGALDVPLVYFSIWFFRTQHPQPVIGGGGSMDPRMLHVLLLNWMAFLCFGFLVCWSRFRLEKLRREVEEAEALE
;
A
#
# COMPACT_ATOMS: atom_id res chain seq x y z
N MET A 1 15.87 -17.76 15.91
CA MET A 1 17.07 -17.79 15.05
C MET A 1 16.97 -18.93 14.04
N ARG A 2 17.17 -18.66 12.72
CA ARG A 2 17.15 -19.58 11.55
C ARG A 2 15.77 -20.06 11.07
N ALA A 3 15.08 -19.23 10.28
CA ALA A 3 13.99 -19.73 9.42
C ALA A 3 13.90 -19.05 8.04
N TYR A 4 14.96 -18.42 7.54
CA TYR A 4 14.96 -17.81 6.19
C TYR A 4 16.19 -18.21 5.38
N THR A 5 16.49 -19.52 5.31
CA THR A 5 17.58 -20.05 4.47
C THR A 5 17.20 -20.26 3.00
N TRP A 6 16.06 -19.74 2.55
CA TRP A 6 15.63 -19.90 1.15
C TRP A 6 16.15 -18.84 0.20
N PHE A 7 16.57 -17.65 0.73
CA PHE A 7 17.31 -16.64 -0.03
C PHE A 7 18.76 -16.63 0.47
N ARG A 8 19.52 -17.61 0.03
CA ARG A 8 20.92 -17.73 0.40
C ARG A 8 21.71 -16.49 -0.06
N SER A 9 22.57 -16.00 0.81
CA SER A 9 23.38 -14.78 0.78
C SER A 9 24.31 -14.60 -0.44
N ASP A 10 24.23 -15.43 -1.45
CA ASP A 10 25.14 -15.44 -2.57
C ASP A 10 24.58 -14.81 -3.86
N SER A 11 23.31 -14.33 -3.83
CA SER A 11 22.77 -13.61 -4.99
C SER A 11 23.30 -12.17 -5.02
N PRO A 12 23.66 -11.62 -6.19
CA PRO A 12 24.06 -10.22 -6.34
C PRO A 12 23.00 -9.25 -5.77
N ILE A 13 21.74 -9.62 -5.81
CA ILE A 13 20.60 -8.85 -5.29
C ILE A 13 20.64 -8.74 -3.76
N ALA A 14 21.02 -9.81 -3.04
CA ALA A 14 21.12 -9.79 -1.57
C ALA A 14 22.23 -8.86 -1.06
N ARG A 15 23.26 -8.59 -1.87
CA ARG A 15 24.30 -7.61 -1.54
C ARG A 15 23.83 -6.17 -1.66
N PHE A 16 22.90 -5.89 -2.59
CA PHE A 16 22.34 -4.55 -2.79
C PHE A 16 21.17 -4.26 -1.82
N PHE A 17 20.43 -5.31 -1.42
CA PHE A 17 19.27 -5.19 -0.52
C PHE A 17 19.44 -6.17 0.65
N PRO A 18 20.08 -5.77 1.75
CA PRO A 18 20.08 -6.56 2.98
C PRO A 18 18.65 -6.90 3.40
N GLU A 19 18.40 -8.14 3.82
CA GLU A 19 17.06 -8.63 4.21
C GLU A 19 16.36 -7.70 5.21
N GLN A 20 17.12 -7.13 6.14
CA GLN A 20 16.62 -6.15 7.12
C GLN A 20 16.06 -4.89 6.46
N ASN A 21 16.70 -4.38 5.40
CA ASN A 21 16.23 -3.18 4.69
C ASN A 21 14.99 -3.47 3.86
N VAL A 22 14.87 -4.67 3.28
CA VAL A 22 13.69 -5.07 2.51
C VAL A 22 12.47 -5.21 3.43
N ASP A 23 12.66 -5.83 4.60
CA ASP A 23 11.64 -5.97 5.61
C ASP A 23 11.16 -4.60 6.12
N LEU A 24 12.12 -3.73 6.41
CA LEU A 24 11.84 -2.36 6.84
C LEU A 24 11.08 -1.56 5.77
N LEU A 25 11.48 -1.70 4.51
CA LEU A 25 10.80 -1.06 3.38
C LEU A 25 9.35 -1.58 3.25
N ALA A 26 9.13 -2.88 3.43
CA ALA A 26 7.80 -3.47 3.39
C ALA A 26 6.87 -2.89 4.47
N VAL A 27 7.36 -2.74 5.70
CA VAL A 27 6.57 -2.15 6.80
C VAL A 27 6.28 -0.68 6.53
N THR A 28 7.30 0.11 6.17
CA THR A 28 7.13 1.56 5.95
C THR A 28 6.22 1.87 4.77
N THR A 29 6.30 1.09 3.69
CA THR A 29 5.38 1.24 2.55
C THR A 29 3.96 0.83 2.89
N ALA A 30 3.76 -0.21 3.71
CA ALA A 30 2.44 -0.61 4.20
C ALA A 30 1.82 0.48 5.08
N GLU A 31 2.59 1.11 6.00
CA GLU A 31 2.11 2.23 6.82
C GLU A 31 1.60 3.39 5.96
N VAL A 32 2.40 3.81 4.98
CA VAL A 32 2.03 4.89 4.06
C VAL A 32 0.81 4.49 3.21
N GLY A 33 0.78 3.24 2.73
CA GLY A 33 -0.36 2.70 1.99
C GLY A 33 -1.66 2.74 2.78
N VAL A 34 -1.64 2.35 4.07
CA VAL A 34 -2.80 2.42 4.97
C VAL A 34 -3.30 3.86 5.13
N VAL A 35 -2.39 4.84 5.26
CA VAL A 35 -2.76 6.26 5.35
C VAL A 35 -3.49 6.71 4.07
N PHE A 36 -2.93 6.41 2.89
CA PHE A 36 -3.56 6.77 1.62
C PHE A 36 -4.91 6.06 1.42
N CYS A 37 -5.01 4.77 1.74
CA CYS A 37 -6.28 4.05 1.71
C CYS A 37 -7.31 4.67 2.67
N THR A 38 -6.90 5.09 3.86
CA THR A 38 -7.77 5.78 4.82
C THR A 38 -8.33 7.08 4.23
N ILE A 39 -7.48 7.87 3.58
CA ILE A 39 -7.91 9.11 2.90
C ILE A 39 -8.95 8.79 1.82
N VAL A 40 -8.71 7.75 0.99
CA VAL A 40 -9.66 7.33 -0.05
C VAL A 40 -10.98 6.85 0.56
N LEU A 41 -10.95 6.07 1.63
CA LEU A 41 -12.14 5.55 2.30
C LEU A 41 -12.96 6.64 2.99
N ILE A 42 -12.34 7.75 3.39
CA ILE A 42 -13.05 8.91 3.94
C ILE A 42 -13.58 9.81 2.81
N THR A 43 -12.73 10.16 1.85
CA THR A 43 -13.08 11.13 0.81
C THR A 43 -13.99 10.54 -0.27
N GLY A 44 -13.89 9.24 -0.54
CA GLY A 44 -14.72 8.53 -1.52
C GLY A 44 -16.22 8.65 -1.20
N PRO A 45 -16.70 8.26 -0.01
CA PRO A 45 -18.10 8.43 0.40
C PRO A 45 -18.56 9.89 0.41
N ILE A 46 -17.69 10.83 0.85
CA ILE A 46 -18.00 12.27 0.84
C ILE A 46 -18.28 12.76 -0.57
N TRP A 47 -17.48 12.29 -1.55
CA TRP A 47 -17.71 12.60 -2.96
C TRP A 47 -18.94 11.86 -3.53
N ALA A 48 -19.14 10.61 -3.15
CA ALA A 48 -20.26 9.79 -3.64
C ALA A 48 -21.64 10.38 -3.27
N ARG A 49 -21.75 10.97 -2.09
CA ARG A 49 -23.00 11.54 -1.59
C ARG A 49 -23.62 12.60 -2.50
N PRO A 50 -22.93 13.68 -2.91
CA PRO A 50 -23.49 14.67 -3.83
C PRO A 50 -23.66 14.18 -5.26
N VAL A 51 -22.84 13.21 -5.71
CA VAL A 51 -22.87 12.74 -7.10
C VAL A 51 -23.91 11.64 -7.32
N TRP A 52 -24.01 10.69 -6.38
CA TRP A 52 -24.88 9.51 -6.50
C TRP A 52 -26.03 9.49 -5.47
N GLY A 53 -26.10 10.46 -4.57
CA GLY A 53 -27.12 10.55 -3.53
C GLY A 53 -26.92 9.60 -2.34
N ILE A 54 -25.92 8.75 -2.35
CA ILE A 54 -25.64 7.73 -1.34
C ILE A 54 -24.18 7.80 -0.90
N TRP A 55 -23.90 7.48 0.37
CA TRP A 55 -22.56 7.48 0.91
C TRP A 55 -21.74 6.28 0.43
N TRP A 56 -22.37 5.12 0.36
CA TRP A 56 -21.75 3.87 -0.07
C TRP A 56 -22.74 3.11 -0.94
N ALA A 57 -22.43 2.95 -2.22
CA ALA A 57 -23.30 2.23 -3.13
C ALA A 57 -23.24 0.73 -2.82
N PRO A 58 -24.40 0.06 -2.64
CA PRO A 58 -24.43 -1.40 -2.61
C PRO A 58 -23.85 -1.94 -3.90
N GLY A 59 -22.81 -2.77 -3.82
CA GLY A 59 -22.12 -3.30 -5.01
C GLY A 59 -21.03 -2.40 -5.59
N ASP A 60 -20.63 -1.32 -4.92
CA ASP A 60 -19.41 -0.59 -5.25
C ASP A 60 -18.19 -1.44 -4.88
N ILE A 61 -17.77 -2.23 -5.84
CA ILE A 61 -16.66 -3.18 -5.66
C ILE A 61 -15.34 -2.43 -5.50
N ARG A 62 -15.18 -1.27 -6.14
CA ARG A 62 -13.96 -0.48 -6.03
C ARG A 62 -13.72 0.02 -4.60
N LEU A 63 -14.72 0.62 -3.98
CA LEU A 63 -14.61 1.13 -2.63
C LEU A 63 -14.55 -0.02 -1.60
N THR A 64 -15.29 -1.10 -1.86
CA THR A 64 -15.30 -2.30 -1.02
C THR A 64 -13.96 -3.04 -1.08
N SER A 65 -13.37 -3.22 -2.27
CA SER A 65 -12.03 -3.82 -2.38
C SER A 65 -10.95 -2.94 -1.77
N THR A 66 -11.05 -1.60 -1.88
CA THR A 66 -10.17 -0.68 -1.15
C THR A 66 -10.28 -0.86 0.37
N LEU A 67 -11.48 -1.10 0.90
CA LEU A 67 -11.68 -1.41 2.32
C LEU A 67 -11.02 -2.74 2.70
N VAL A 68 -11.17 -3.77 1.86
CA VAL A 68 -10.51 -5.07 2.08
C VAL A 68 -9.00 -4.91 2.08
N LEU A 69 -8.44 -4.16 1.11
CA LEU A 69 -7.02 -3.83 1.04
C LEU A 69 -6.54 -3.14 2.33
N TRP A 70 -7.29 -2.16 2.81
CA TRP A 70 -7.00 -1.45 4.05
C TRP A 70 -7.01 -2.41 5.25
N LEU A 71 -8.02 -3.27 5.38
CA LEU A 71 -8.10 -4.27 6.46
C LEU A 71 -6.93 -5.26 6.43
N ILE A 72 -6.52 -5.71 5.25
CA ILE A 72 -5.37 -6.62 5.08
C ILE A 72 -4.10 -5.95 5.60
N TYR A 73 -3.80 -4.72 5.17
CA TYR A 73 -2.57 -4.04 5.58
C TYR A 73 -2.61 -3.55 7.02
N VAL A 74 -3.75 -3.15 7.57
CA VAL A 74 -3.89 -2.88 9.01
C VAL A 74 -3.64 -4.16 9.81
N SER A 75 -4.20 -5.29 9.40
CA SER A 75 -3.96 -6.58 10.05
C SER A 75 -2.49 -6.99 9.98
N TYR A 76 -1.85 -6.76 8.82
CA TYR A 76 -0.41 -6.97 8.64
C TYR A 76 0.41 -6.15 9.65
N LEU A 77 0.15 -4.84 9.77
CA LEU A 77 0.87 -3.95 10.67
C LEU A 77 0.63 -4.30 12.15
N VAL A 78 -0.63 -4.60 12.51
CA VAL A 78 -1.00 -5.02 13.87
C VAL A 78 -0.28 -6.32 14.23
N LEU A 79 -0.31 -7.32 13.35
CA LEU A 79 0.34 -8.61 13.57
C LEU A 79 1.84 -8.44 13.78
N ARG A 80 2.49 -7.59 12.99
CA ARG A 80 3.92 -7.31 13.12
C ARG A 80 4.30 -6.54 14.38
N ARG A 81 3.38 -5.77 14.94
CA ARG A 81 3.62 -4.99 16.17
C ARG A 81 3.53 -5.83 17.43
N PHE A 82 2.70 -6.87 17.44
CA PHE A 82 2.39 -7.61 18.67
C PHE A 82 3.18 -8.91 18.86
N SER A 83 3.87 -9.40 17.85
CA SER A 83 4.61 -10.65 17.99
C SER A 83 5.75 -10.79 16.96
N ASP A 84 6.91 -11.20 17.47
CA ASP A 84 8.11 -11.50 16.67
C ASP A 84 8.28 -13.01 16.41
N SER A 85 7.25 -13.82 16.68
CA SER A 85 7.32 -15.27 16.45
C SER A 85 7.47 -15.61 14.97
N ALA A 86 8.18 -16.69 14.66
CA ALA A 86 8.35 -17.16 13.28
C ALA A 86 7.01 -17.48 12.58
N GLN A 87 5.99 -17.88 13.34
CA GLN A 87 4.66 -18.12 12.81
C GLN A 87 3.95 -16.83 12.44
N THR A 88 4.09 -15.78 13.26
CA THR A 88 3.55 -14.45 13.00
C THR A 88 4.17 -13.83 11.75
N GLN A 89 5.49 -13.98 11.57
CA GLN A 89 6.17 -13.49 10.38
C GLN A 89 5.68 -14.17 9.10
N LYS A 90 5.40 -15.49 9.14
CA LYS A 90 4.81 -16.21 8.01
C LYS A 90 3.40 -15.71 7.68
N LEU A 91 2.56 -15.51 8.70
CA LEU A 91 1.21 -14.96 8.51
C LEU A 91 1.25 -13.53 7.96
N ALA A 92 2.16 -12.69 8.47
CA ALA A 92 2.38 -11.34 7.94
C ALA A 92 2.81 -11.36 6.46
N ALA A 93 3.71 -12.27 6.07
CA ALA A 93 4.11 -12.43 4.68
C ALA A 93 2.93 -12.85 3.78
N VAL A 94 2.09 -13.78 4.25
CA VAL A 94 0.86 -14.18 3.54
C VAL A 94 -0.07 -12.98 3.35
N LEU A 95 -0.33 -12.19 4.41
CA LEU A 95 -1.15 -10.99 4.31
C LEU A 95 -0.57 -9.97 3.32
N ALA A 96 0.75 -9.77 3.32
CA ALA A 96 1.40 -8.87 2.37
C ALA A 96 1.21 -9.32 0.91
N VAL A 97 1.30 -10.63 0.64
CA VAL A 97 1.03 -11.19 -0.70
C VAL A 97 -0.43 -11.01 -1.10
N PHE A 98 -1.38 -11.30 -0.20
CA PHE A 98 -2.80 -11.08 -0.48
C PHE A 98 -3.11 -9.60 -0.73
N GLY A 99 -2.54 -8.68 0.06
CA GLY A 99 -2.66 -7.25 -0.19
C GLY A 99 -2.10 -6.83 -1.54
N ALA A 100 -0.93 -7.35 -1.92
CA ALA A 100 -0.32 -7.07 -3.22
C ALA A 100 -1.18 -7.57 -4.40
N LEU A 101 -1.87 -8.70 -4.25
CA LEU A 101 -2.80 -9.23 -5.24
C LEU A 101 -4.11 -8.43 -5.31
N ASP A 102 -4.54 -7.84 -4.20
CA ASP A 102 -5.76 -7.03 -4.17
C ASP A 102 -5.56 -5.65 -4.84
N VAL A 103 -4.35 -5.10 -4.87
CA VAL A 103 -4.06 -3.82 -5.55
C VAL A 103 -4.51 -3.80 -7.03
N PRO A 104 -4.08 -4.75 -7.89
CA PRO A 104 -4.59 -4.82 -9.25
C PRO A 104 -6.10 -5.10 -9.30
N LEU A 105 -6.65 -5.87 -8.36
CA LEU A 105 -8.08 -6.14 -8.30
C LEU A 105 -8.88 -4.86 -8.05
N VAL A 106 -8.44 -3.98 -7.14
CA VAL A 106 -9.05 -2.65 -6.94
C VAL A 106 -9.05 -1.84 -8.24
N TYR A 107 -7.93 -1.84 -8.98
CA TYR A 107 -7.82 -1.11 -10.24
C TYR A 107 -8.73 -1.68 -11.34
N PHE A 108 -8.69 -3.00 -11.52
CA PHE A 108 -9.46 -3.68 -12.58
C PHE A 108 -10.92 -3.93 -12.21
N SER A 109 -11.34 -3.68 -10.97
CA SER A 109 -12.71 -3.89 -10.49
C SER A 109 -13.76 -3.21 -11.37
N ILE A 110 -13.46 -2.01 -11.88
CA ILE A 110 -14.36 -1.25 -12.77
C ILE A 110 -14.59 -1.96 -14.10
N TRP A 111 -13.62 -2.74 -14.60
CA TRP A 111 -13.70 -3.42 -15.89
C TRP A 111 -14.50 -4.71 -15.80
N PHE A 112 -14.34 -5.43 -14.69
CA PHE A 112 -15.02 -6.71 -14.49
C PHE A 112 -16.44 -6.55 -13.93
N PHE A 113 -16.66 -5.50 -13.15
CA PHE A 113 -17.93 -5.25 -12.50
C PHE A 113 -18.49 -3.92 -12.97
N ARG A 114 -19.74 -3.90 -13.40
CA ARG A 114 -20.46 -2.67 -13.74
C ARG A 114 -20.77 -1.90 -12.47
N THR A 115 -19.86 -1.03 -12.06
CA THR A 115 -20.03 -0.12 -10.92
C THR A 115 -20.57 1.22 -11.40
N GLN A 116 -20.97 2.09 -10.49
CA GLN A 116 -21.38 3.47 -10.80
C GLN A 116 -20.19 4.35 -11.23
N HIS A 117 -18.97 3.85 -11.09
CA HIS A 117 -17.77 4.58 -11.50
C HIS A 117 -17.67 4.64 -13.04
N PRO A 118 -17.34 5.82 -13.59
CA PRO A 118 -17.07 5.95 -15.02
C PRO A 118 -15.85 5.11 -15.41
N GLN A 119 -15.79 4.71 -16.67
CA GLN A 119 -14.65 3.96 -17.20
C GLN A 119 -13.35 4.76 -17.02
N PRO A 120 -12.23 4.09 -16.71
CA PRO A 120 -10.96 4.76 -16.55
C PRO A 120 -10.57 5.53 -17.81
N VAL A 121 -10.16 6.77 -17.65
CA VAL A 121 -9.73 7.61 -18.78
C VAL A 121 -8.39 7.13 -19.33
N ILE A 122 -7.49 6.70 -18.43
CA ILE A 122 -6.17 6.16 -18.79
C ILE A 122 -6.33 4.67 -19.03
N GLY A 123 -6.18 4.24 -20.29
CA GLY A 123 -6.25 2.83 -20.68
C GLY A 123 -7.66 2.23 -20.77
N GLY A 124 -8.73 2.99 -20.47
CA GLY A 124 -10.10 2.49 -20.43
C GLY A 124 -11.03 2.95 -21.56
N GLY A 125 -10.51 3.69 -22.55
CA GLY A 125 -11.31 4.18 -23.69
C GLY A 125 -12.22 5.36 -23.36
N GLY A 126 -12.17 5.93 -22.16
CA GLY A 126 -12.82 7.19 -21.83
C GLY A 126 -12.11 8.37 -22.52
N SER A 127 -12.87 9.40 -22.94
CA SER A 127 -12.32 10.62 -23.51
C SER A 127 -12.25 11.70 -22.42
N MET A 128 -11.14 12.44 -22.40
CA MET A 128 -10.94 13.58 -21.51
C MET A 128 -10.34 14.73 -22.33
N ASP A 129 -10.72 15.97 -22.02
CA ASP A 129 -10.09 17.13 -22.63
C ASP A 129 -8.57 17.09 -22.37
N PRO A 130 -7.71 17.33 -23.38
CA PRO A 130 -6.26 17.27 -23.23
C PRO A 130 -5.72 18.16 -22.10
N ARG A 131 -6.33 19.29 -21.83
CA ARG A 131 -5.94 20.20 -20.72
C ARG A 131 -6.20 19.54 -19.36
N MET A 132 -7.34 18.88 -19.21
CA MET A 132 -7.67 18.14 -18.00
C MET A 132 -6.73 16.95 -17.80
N LEU A 133 -6.37 16.26 -18.88
CA LEU A 133 -5.42 15.16 -18.83
C LEU A 133 -4.04 15.61 -18.36
N HIS A 134 -3.53 16.75 -18.86
CA HIS A 134 -2.25 17.30 -18.38
C HIS A 134 -2.28 17.61 -16.88
N VAL A 135 -3.35 18.25 -16.40
CA VAL A 135 -3.51 18.55 -14.97
C VAL A 135 -3.59 17.28 -14.13
N LEU A 136 -4.31 16.27 -14.61
CA LEU A 136 -4.39 14.94 -13.95
C LEU A 136 -3.01 14.29 -13.84
N LEU A 137 -2.24 14.27 -14.92
CA LEU A 137 -0.90 13.67 -14.92
C LEU A 137 0.08 14.43 -14.02
N LEU A 138 0.04 15.76 -14.00
CA LEU A 138 0.84 16.57 -13.09
C LEU A 138 0.51 16.29 -11.63
N ASN A 139 -0.78 16.24 -11.28
CA ASN A 139 -1.21 15.87 -9.93
C ASN A 139 -0.76 14.44 -9.57
N TRP A 140 -0.89 13.50 -10.48
CA TRP A 140 -0.46 12.13 -10.26
C TRP A 140 1.04 12.04 -9.98
N MET A 141 1.87 12.73 -10.78
CA MET A 141 3.31 12.84 -10.55
C MET A 141 3.63 13.49 -9.19
N ALA A 142 2.94 14.57 -8.83
CA ALA A 142 3.12 15.24 -7.54
C ALA A 142 2.82 14.29 -6.36
N PHE A 143 1.72 13.53 -6.43
CA PHE A 143 1.36 12.54 -5.40
C PHE A 143 2.33 11.35 -5.36
N LEU A 144 2.85 10.90 -6.50
CA LEU A 144 3.90 9.87 -6.52
C LEU A 144 5.19 10.37 -5.85
N CYS A 145 5.64 11.58 -6.17
CA CYS A 145 6.81 12.19 -5.51
C CYS A 145 6.58 12.37 -4.01
N PHE A 146 5.40 12.85 -3.61
CA PHE A 146 5.03 13.00 -2.21
C PHE A 146 5.02 11.65 -1.48
N GLY A 147 4.37 10.65 -2.06
CA GLY A 147 4.34 9.28 -1.51
C GLY A 147 5.76 8.69 -1.35
N PHE A 148 6.59 8.86 -2.37
CA PHE A 148 8.00 8.44 -2.32
C PHE A 148 8.76 9.14 -1.19
N LEU A 149 8.63 10.47 -1.07
CA LEU A 149 9.29 11.25 -0.02
C LEU A 149 8.84 10.81 1.39
N VAL A 150 7.55 10.57 1.57
CA VAL A 150 7.03 10.10 2.86
C VAL A 150 7.55 8.70 3.18
N CYS A 151 7.51 7.75 2.23
CA CYS A 151 8.08 6.42 2.40
C CYS A 151 9.58 6.48 2.72
N TRP A 152 10.33 7.28 1.98
CA TRP A 152 11.76 7.46 2.20
C TRP A 152 12.08 8.02 3.58
N SER A 153 11.35 9.06 4.00
CA SER A 153 11.51 9.68 5.31
C SER A 153 11.19 8.69 6.44
N ARG A 154 10.10 7.94 6.32
CA ARG A 154 9.73 6.89 7.28
C ARG A 154 10.77 5.78 7.34
N PHE A 155 11.24 5.32 6.19
CA PHE A 155 12.30 4.32 6.11
C PHE A 155 13.58 4.79 6.81
N ARG A 156 14.03 6.02 6.55
CA ARG A 156 15.22 6.57 7.19
C ARG A 156 15.07 6.73 8.69
N LEU A 157 13.94 7.23 9.16
CA LEU A 157 13.65 7.37 10.58
C LEU A 157 13.67 6.03 11.32
N GLU A 158 13.03 5.03 10.76
CA GLU A 158 12.98 3.71 11.39
C GLU A 158 14.35 3.00 11.34
N LYS A 159 15.12 3.22 10.29
CA LYS A 159 16.50 2.73 10.22
C LYS A 159 17.38 3.33 11.31
N LEU A 160 17.34 4.66 11.46
CA LEU A 160 18.08 5.38 12.52
C LEU A 160 17.65 4.93 13.92
N ARG A 161 16.35 4.72 14.13
CA ARG A 161 15.83 4.22 15.40
C ARG A 161 16.42 2.86 15.76
N ARG A 162 16.47 1.92 14.81
CA ARG A 162 17.08 0.59 15.04
C ARG A 162 18.58 0.70 15.34
N GLU A 163 19.30 1.57 14.62
CA GLU A 163 20.74 1.80 14.87
C GLU A 163 20.99 2.34 16.28
N VAL A 164 20.12 3.21 16.79
CA VAL A 164 20.21 3.73 18.18
C VAL A 164 19.88 2.62 19.19
N GLU A 165 18.80 1.87 19.00
CA GLU A 165 18.41 0.76 19.88
C GLU A 165 19.51 -0.32 19.94
N GLU A 166 20.19 -0.61 18.83
CA GLU A 166 21.34 -1.53 18.79
C GLU A 166 22.56 -0.98 19.54
N ALA A 167 22.83 0.33 19.43
CA ALA A 167 23.94 0.96 20.15
C ALA A 167 23.71 0.97 21.66
N GLU A 168 22.49 1.31 22.12
CA GLU A 168 22.11 1.29 23.54
C GLU A 168 22.17 -0.12 24.15
N ALA A 169 21.90 -1.16 23.38
CA ALA A 169 21.97 -2.55 23.82
C ALA A 169 23.41 -3.07 24.02
N LEU A 170 24.41 -2.33 23.54
CA LEU A 170 25.84 -2.66 23.67
C LEU A 170 26.52 -1.96 24.84
N GLU A 171 25.85 -1.00 25.50
CA GLU A 171 26.29 -0.32 26.72
C GLU A 171 25.79 -1.06 27.96
#